data_0eff8d39e7cc8ee824049f206b52c723
#
_entry.id   0eff8d39e7cc8ee824049f206b52c723
#
_cell.length_a   1.000
_cell.length_b   1.000
_cell.length_c   1.000
_cell.angle_alpha   90.00
_cell.angle_beta   90.00
_cell.angle_gamma   90.00
#
_symmetry.space_group_name_H-M   'P 1'
#
loop_
_entity.id
_entity.type
_entity.pdbx_description
1 polymer ?
#
loop_
_entity_poly.entity_id
_entity_poly.type
_entity_poly.pdbx_seq_one_letter_code
_entity_poly.pdbx_strand_id
1 'polypeptide(L)'
;MTEPSVVPGSDGAGIVVSIGKAVTYHAPGDKVVTHLVPNIPPSRFPTGADITAGLGQAVDGTIREYGAFHENTLVHMPNNLSFEQAATLTCSGLTAWNALYGGGRGPKKGDTILTQGTGGVSIAAVQVNLLSPQNEAVGLIRFI
;
A
#
# COMPACT_ATOMS: atom_id res chain seq x y z
N MET A 1 16.73 -12.30 0.71
CA MET A 1 16.89 -13.00 -0.57
C MET A 1 15.57 -13.68 -0.88
N THR A 2 15.05 -13.48 -2.07
CA THR A 2 13.80 -14.13 -2.53
C THR A 2 14.07 -15.62 -2.73
N GLU A 3 13.16 -16.49 -2.33
CA GLU A 3 13.24 -17.92 -2.67
C GLU A 3 13.24 -18.07 -4.20
N PRO A 4 14.10 -18.93 -4.78
CA PRO A 4 14.30 -18.99 -6.24
C PRO A 4 13.04 -19.35 -7.06
N SER A 5 11.99 -19.84 -6.42
CA SER A 5 10.75 -20.28 -7.06
C SER A 5 9.55 -19.36 -6.81
N VAL A 6 9.75 -18.23 -6.10
CA VAL A 6 8.66 -17.33 -5.74
C VAL A 6 8.39 -16.32 -6.87
N VAL A 7 7.15 -16.12 -7.24
CA VAL A 7 6.71 -15.06 -8.17
C VAL A 7 6.99 -13.70 -7.53
N PRO A 8 7.73 -12.80 -8.18
CA PRO A 8 8.06 -11.50 -7.60
C PRO A 8 6.88 -10.55 -7.57
N GLY A 9 7.09 -9.39 -6.90
CA GLY A 9 6.14 -8.27 -6.81
C GLY A 9 5.27 -8.34 -5.57
N SER A 10 5.18 -7.20 -4.86
CA SER A 10 4.36 -7.07 -3.66
C SER A 10 3.10 -6.26 -3.90
N ASP A 11 3.16 -5.34 -4.86
CA ASP A 11 2.16 -4.33 -5.11
C ASP A 11 1.38 -4.70 -6.38
N GLY A 12 0.09 -4.85 -6.26
CA GLY A 12 -0.76 -5.24 -7.37
C GLY A 12 -2.17 -4.74 -7.22
N ALA A 13 -2.86 -4.65 -8.34
CA ALA A 13 -4.27 -4.36 -8.40
C ALA A 13 -4.94 -5.31 -9.40
N GLY A 14 -6.16 -5.71 -9.13
CA GLY A 14 -6.87 -6.66 -9.98
C GLY A 14 -8.34 -6.82 -9.62
N ILE A 15 -8.95 -7.81 -10.24
CA ILE A 15 -10.35 -8.15 -10.02
C ILE A 15 -10.44 -9.54 -9.39
N VAL A 16 -11.26 -9.67 -8.35
CA VAL A 16 -11.58 -10.94 -7.75
C VAL A 16 -12.40 -11.78 -8.76
N VAL A 17 -11.87 -12.89 -9.23
CA VAL A 17 -12.56 -13.76 -10.19
C VAL A 17 -13.33 -14.90 -9.52
N SER A 18 -12.84 -15.37 -8.38
CA SER A 18 -13.54 -16.37 -7.56
C SER A 18 -13.11 -16.28 -6.11
N ILE A 19 -13.91 -16.82 -5.20
CA ILE A 19 -13.65 -16.83 -3.77
C ILE A 19 -13.77 -18.24 -3.19
N GLY A 20 -12.99 -18.51 -2.14
CA GLY A 20 -13.12 -19.71 -1.32
C GLY A 20 -14.35 -19.64 -0.42
N LYS A 21 -14.82 -20.80 0.06
CA LYS A 21 -16.03 -20.91 0.90
C LYS A 21 -15.96 -20.13 2.23
N ALA A 22 -14.76 -19.84 2.72
CA ALA A 22 -14.54 -19.14 3.99
C ALA A 22 -14.35 -17.64 3.81
N VAL A 23 -14.28 -17.11 2.58
CA VAL A 23 -14.12 -15.69 2.31
C VAL A 23 -15.43 -14.96 2.58
N THR A 24 -15.35 -13.87 3.34
CA THR A 24 -16.50 -13.08 3.77
C THR A 24 -16.41 -11.61 3.37
N TYR A 25 -15.21 -11.12 3.05
CA TYR A 25 -14.94 -9.70 2.82
C TYR A 25 -14.97 -9.29 1.35
N HIS A 26 -14.84 -10.25 0.43
CA HIS A 26 -14.75 -9.99 -1.00
C HIS A 26 -15.74 -10.84 -1.77
N ALA A 27 -16.15 -10.34 -2.93
CA ALA A 27 -17.02 -11.02 -3.87
C ALA A 27 -16.38 -11.02 -5.29
N PRO A 28 -16.73 -11.98 -6.16
CA PRO A 28 -16.35 -11.93 -7.57
C PRO A 28 -16.79 -10.62 -8.22
N GLY A 29 -15.88 -9.98 -8.95
CA GLY A 29 -16.08 -8.65 -9.54
C GLY A 29 -15.50 -7.50 -8.72
N ASP A 30 -15.16 -7.69 -7.45
CA ASP A 30 -14.54 -6.64 -6.64
C ASP A 30 -13.17 -6.26 -7.21
N LYS A 31 -12.93 -4.95 -7.27
CA LYS A 31 -11.62 -4.39 -7.59
C LYS A 31 -10.82 -4.24 -6.32
N VAL A 32 -9.63 -4.80 -6.30
CA VAL A 32 -8.79 -4.89 -5.11
C VAL A 32 -7.35 -4.50 -5.40
N VAL A 33 -6.64 -4.09 -4.35
CA VAL A 33 -5.19 -3.94 -4.31
C VAL A 33 -4.61 -4.87 -3.26
N THR A 34 -3.38 -5.33 -3.48
CA THR A 34 -2.66 -6.14 -2.51
C THR A 34 -1.90 -5.26 -1.52
N HIS A 35 -1.58 -5.78 -0.35
CA HIS A 35 -0.56 -5.21 0.51
C HIS A 35 0.52 -6.24 0.84
N LEU A 36 1.72 -5.75 1.11
CA LEU A 36 2.96 -6.55 1.22
C LEU A 36 2.86 -7.71 2.22
N VAL A 37 2.23 -7.49 3.39
CA VAL A 37 2.32 -8.42 4.51
C VAL A 37 1.00 -9.13 4.73
N PRO A 38 0.85 -10.39 4.26
CA PRO A 38 -0.37 -11.16 4.48
C PRO A 38 -0.54 -11.53 5.95
N ASN A 39 -1.79 -11.72 6.38
CA ASN A 39 -2.16 -12.32 7.68
C ASN A 39 -1.68 -11.58 8.94
N ILE A 40 -1.47 -10.27 8.88
CA ILE A 40 -1.23 -9.48 10.08
C ILE A 40 -2.57 -9.06 10.70
N PRO A 41 -2.83 -9.42 11.95
CA PRO A 41 -4.05 -8.95 12.62
C PRO A 41 -3.98 -7.43 12.84
N PRO A 42 -5.12 -6.71 12.74
CA PRO A 42 -5.17 -5.25 12.91
C PRO A 42 -4.62 -4.73 14.25
N SER A 43 -4.53 -5.59 15.23
CA SER A 43 -4.05 -5.25 16.59
C SER A 43 -2.52 -5.22 16.73
N ARG A 44 -1.77 -5.59 15.69
CA ARG A 44 -0.32 -5.71 15.76
C ARG A 44 0.36 -5.05 14.56
N PHE A 45 1.43 -4.32 14.82
CA PHE A 45 2.32 -3.85 13.76
C PHE A 45 3.18 -4.99 13.20
N PRO A 46 3.47 -4.99 11.88
CA PRO A 46 4.36 -5.97 11.28
C PRO A 46 5.78 -5.84 11.84
N THR A 47 6.42 -6.98 12.07
CA THR A 47 7.84 -7.08 12.42
C THR A 47 8.69 -7.17 11.15
N GLY A 48 10.02 -7.04 11.28
CA GLY A 48 10.92 -7.29 10.16
C GLY A 48 10.79 -8.69 9.57
N ALA A 49 10.52 -9.70 10.40
CA ALA A 49 10.28 -11.08 9.95
C ALA A 49 8.98 -11.20 9.14
N ASP A 50 7.92 -10.50 9.54
CA ASP A 50 6.66 -10.47 8.77
C ASP A 50 6.87 -9.82 7.39
N ILE A 51 7.65 -8.76 7.32
CA ILE A 51 7.96 -8.08 6.06
C ILE A 51 8.74 -9.00 5.12
N THR A 52 9.76 -9.70 5.63
CA THR A 52 10.54 -10.64 4.83
C THR A 52 9.77 -11.90 4.43
N ALA A 53 8.69 -12.23 5.13
CA ALA A 53 7.75 -13.29 4.78
C ALA A 53 6.62 -12.81 3.83
N GLY A 54 6.70 -11.58 3.33
CA GLY A 54 5.68 -10.95 2.52
C GLY A 54 5.60 -11.43 1.06
N LEU A 55 4.66 -10.84 0.34
CA LEU A 55 4.45 -11.09 -1.09
C LEU A 55 5.71 -10.80 -1.91
N GLY A 56 6.02 -11.68 -2.82
CA GLY A 56 7.18 -11.57 -3.71
C GLY A 56 8.53 -11.83 -3.03
N GLN A 57 8.52 -12.29 -1.77
CA GLN A 57 9.72 -12.66 -1.01
C GLN A 57 9.68 -14.11 -0.54
N ALA A 58 8.79 -14.46 0.38
CA ALA A 58 8.60 -15.83 0.86
C ALA A 58 7.32 -16.48 0.33
N VAL A 59 6.37 -15.67 -0.13
CA VAL A 59 5.17 -16.15 -0.80
C VAL A 59 5.02 -15.48 -2.17
N ASP A 60 4.32 -16.15 -3.07
CA ASP A 60 4.11 -15.66 -4.44
C ASP A 60 3.49 -14.26 -4.45
N GLY A 61 4.11 -13.40 -5.26
CA GLY A 61 3.71 -12.02 -5.45
C GLY A 61 2.74 -11.80 -6.60
N THR A 62 2.79 -10.62 -7.16
CA THR A 62 1.75 -10.07 -8.02
C THR A 62 2.09 -10.05 -9.52
N ILE A 63 3.35 -10.34 -9.91
CA ILE A 63 3.74 -10.36 -11.33
C ILE A 63 3.30 -11.67 -11.98
N ARG A 64 1.99 -11.84 -12.09
CA ARG A 64 1.32 -12.98 -12.71
C ARG A 64 -0.10 -12.61 -13.14
N GLU A 65 -0.67 -13.37 -14.07
CA GLU A 65 -2.02 -13.12 -14.57
C GLU A 65 -3.10 -13.48 -13.53
N TYR A 66 -2.93 -14.62 -12.84
CA TYR A 66 -3.82 -15.08 -11.79
C TYR A 66 -3.04 -15.44 -10.53
N GLY A 67 -3.61 -15.14 -9.38
CA GLY A 67 -3.04 -15.48 -8.09
C GLY A 67 -4.10 -15.79 -7.04
N ALA A 68 -3.77 -16.71 -6.14
CA ALA A 68 -4.57 -16.94 -4.94
C ALA A 68 -3.98 -16.16 -3.78
N PHE A 69 -4.79 -15.33 -3.13
CA PHE A 69 -4.39 -14.49 -2.02
C PHE A 69 -5.32 -14.74 -0.83
N HIS A 70 -4.80 -14.62 0.37
CA HIS A 70 -5.64 -14.60 1.57
C HIS A 70 -6.47 -13.31 1.58
N GLU A 71 -7.74 -13.35 2.01
CA GLU A 71 -8.63 -12.18 1.96
C GLU A 71 -8.07 -10.96 2.70
N ASN A 72 -7.34 -11.17 3.81
CA ASN A 72 -6.69 -10.10 4.56
C ASN A 72 -5.49 -9.46 3.84
N THR A 73 -5.05 -10.00 2.72
CA THR A 73 -3.98 -9.42 1.87
C THR A 73 -4.55 -8.42 0.86
N LEU A 74 -5.86 -8.36 0.75
CA LEU A 74 -6.57 -7.57 -0.24
C LEU A 74 -7.35 -6.43 0.42
N VAL A 75 -7.36 -5.29 -0.25
CA VAL A 75 -8.13 -4.11 0.13
C VAL A 75 -8.93 -3.63 -1.07
N HIS A 76 -10.15 -3.18 -0.87
CA HIS A 76 -10.95 -2.62 -1.97
C HIS A 76 -10.25 -1.41 -2.58
N MET A 77 -10.16 -1.42 -3.89
CA MET A 77 -9.55 -0.36 -4.67
C MET A 77 -10.48 0.85 -4.76
N PRO A 78 -9.97 2.09 -4.68
CA PRO A 78 -10.76 3.29 -4.97
C PRO A 78 -11.33 3.27 -6.39
N ASN A 79 -12.61 3.60 -6.54
CA ASN A 79 -13.31 3.51 -7.83
C ASN A 79 -12.84 4.53 -8.89
N ASN A 80 -12.19 5.61 -8.46
CA ASN A 80 -11.72 6.71 -9.32
C ASN A 80 -10.28 6.53 -9.81
N LEU A 81 -9.64 5.39 -9.55
CA LEU A 81 -8.28 5.10 -9.99
C LEU A 81 -8.26 3.99 -11.02
N SER A 82 -7.27 4.01 -11.92
CA SER A 82 -6.91 2.85 -12.75
C SER A 82 -6.20 1.79 -11.91
N PHE A 83 -6.09 0.56 -12.41
CA PHE A 83 -5.36 -0.52 -11.72
C PHE A 83 -3.89 -0.15 -11.51
N GLU A 84 -3.25 0.45 -12.49
CA GLU A 84 -1.85 0.90 -12.43
C GLU A 84 -1.67 1.97 -11.34
N GLN A 85 -2.57 2.94 -11.28
CA GLN A 85 -2.54 3.97 -10.25
C GLN A 85 -2.77 3.39 -8.86
N ALA A 86 -3.76 2.52 -8.70
CA ALA A 86 -4.09 1.91 -7.43
C ALA A 86 -2.97 1.01 -6.90
N ALA A 87 -2.32 0.23 -7.77
CA ALA A 87 -1.19 -0.60 -7.39
C ALA A 87 -0.03 0.21 -6.79
N THR A 88 0.18 1.45 -7.18
CA THR A 88 1.26 2.30 -6.63
C THR A 88 1.01 2.80 -5.21
N LEU A 89 -0.22 2.69 -4.69
CA LEU A 89 -0.58 3.21 -3.38
C LEU A 89 -0.12 2.33 -2.22
N THR A 90 -0.03 1.03 -2.43
CA THR A 90 0.08 0.05 -1.35
C THR A 90 1.45 0.01 -0.67
N CYS A 91 2.49 0.55 -1.30
CA CYS A 91 3.79 0.77 -0.68
C CYS A 91 4.04 2.26 -0.42
N SER A 92 4.30 3.04 -1.45
CA SER A 92 4.72 4.45 -1.29
C SER A 92 3.64 5.32 -0.68
N GLY A 93 2.39 5.18 -1.11
CA GLY A 93 1.26 5.94 -0.57
C GLY A 93 0.98 5.61 0.89
N LEU A 94 0.92 4.32 1.23
CA LEU A 94 0.72 3.86 2.60
C LEU A 94 1.86 4.28 3.52
N THR A 95 3.11 4.20 3.05
CA THR A 95 4.28 4.65 3.82
C THR A 95 4.22 6.14 4.11
N ALA A 96 3.88 6.95 3.12
CA ALA A 96 3.71 8.39 3.29
C ALA A 96 2.58 8.73 4.25
N TRP A 97 1.43 8.07 4.10
CA TRP A 97 0.30 8.21 5.03
C TRP A 97 0.69 7.86 6.46
N ASN A 98 1.35 6.72 6.65
CA ASN A 98 1.77 6.27 7.98
C ASN A 98 2.81 7.21 8.61
N ALA A 99 3.73 7.75 7.83
CA ALA A 99 4.72 8.71 8.32
C ALA A 99 4.06 10.01 8.80
N LEU A 100 3.01 10.47 8.11
CA LEU A 100 2.31 11.71 8.44
C LEU A 100 1.26 11.54 9.55
N TYR A 101 0.55 10.41 9.57
CA TYR A 101 -0.63 10.23 10.43
C TYR A 101 -0.56 9.03 11.37
N GLY A 102 0.35 8.08 11.15
CA GLY A 102 0.43 6.82 11.91
C GLY A 102 0.84 6.99 13.38
N GLY A 103 1.46 8.10 13.73
CA GLY A 103 1.88 8.42 15.12
C GLY A 103 0.78 9.02 16.01
N GLY A 104 -0.47 9.05 15.57
CA GLY A 104 -1.60 9.60 16.33
C GLY A 104 -1.68 11.14 16.36
N ARG A 105 -0.69 11.83 15.83
CA ARG A 105 -0.68 13.29 15.61
C ARG A 105 -0.35 13.56 14.14
N GLY A 106 -1.39 13.78 13.35
CA GLY A 106 -1.19 14.28 11.99
C GLY A 106 -0.77 15.75 11.95
N PRO A 107 -0.29 16.21 10.80
CA PRO A 107 0.02 17.62 10.56
C PRO A 107 -1.21 18.50 10.82
N LYS A 108 -0.96 19.67 11.37
CA LYS A 108 -1.98 20.69 11.66
C LYS A 108 -1.85 21.86 10.69
N LYS A 109 -2.89 22.67 10.57
CA LYS A 109 -2.84 23.93 9.80
C LYS A 109 -1.68 24.81 10.28
N GLY A 110 -0.82 25.21 9.34
CA GLY A 110 0.38 25.99 9.60
C GLY A 110 1.65 25.16 9.84
N ASP A 111 1.57 23.84 9.93
CA ASP A 111 2.75 23.00 10.00
C ASP A 111 3.47 22.95 8.64
N THR A 112 4.80 22.90 8.68
CA THR A 112 5.63 22.71 7.49
C THR A 112 6.11 21.27 7.41
N ILE A 113 5.86 20.61 6.29
CA ILE A 113 6.37 19.27 6.02
C ILE A 113 7.54 19.36 5.05
N LEU A 114 8.69 18.83 5.46
CA LEU A 114 9.87 18.72 4.62
C LEU A 114 9.98 17.31 4.08
N THR A 115 10.01 17.18 2.75
CA THR A 115 10.34 15.91 2.07
C THR A 115 11.71 16.03 1.40
N GLN A 116 12.50 14.96 1.47
CA GLN A 116 13.82 14.90 0.84
C GLN A 116 13.81 13.91 -0.33
N GLY A 117 14.23 14.39 -1.51
CA GLY A 117 14.29 13.61 -2.73
C GLY A 117 12.96 13.54 -3.48
N THR A 118 12.99 12.86 -4.63
CA THR A 118 11.90 12.72 -5.60
C THR A 118 11.44 11.27 -5.76
N GLY A 119 11.72 10.42 -4.77
CA GLY A 119 11.25 9.05 -4.76
C GLY A 119 9.76 8.95 -4.46
N GLY A 120 9.19 7.76 -4.67
CA GLY A 120 7.75 7.51 -4.56
C GLY A 120 7.14 7.97 -3.23
N VAL A 121 7.81 7.70 -2.11
CA VAL A 121 7.32 8.09 -0.77
C VAL A 121 7.30 9.61 -0.61
N SER A 122 8.35 10.31 -1.07
CA SER A 122 8.42 11.77 -0.97
C SER A 122 7.33 12.44 -1.81
N ILE A 123 7.12 11.97 -3.04
CA ILE A 123 6.06 12.46 -3.91
C ILE A 123 4.67 12.17 -3.31
N ALA A 124 4.44 10.95 -2.83
CA ALA A 124 3.20 10.59 -2.17
C ALA A 124 2.93 11.43 -0.92
N ALA A 125 3.96 11.73 -0.11
CA ALA A 125 3.83 12.59 1.07
C ALA A 125 3.39 14.01 0.72
N VAL A 126 3.95 14.59 -0.35
CA VAL A 126 3.52 15.90 -0.87
C VAL A 126 2.06 15.85 -1.34
N GLN A 127 1.67 14.83 -2.11
CA GLN A 127 0.30 14.67 -2.60
C GLN A 127 -0.71 14.50 -1.47
N VAL A 128 -0.43 13.63 -0.50
CA VAL A 128 -1.29 13.39 0.68
C VAL A 128 -1.45 14.68 1.48
N ASN A 129 -0.38 15.44 1.65
CA ASN A 129 -0.43 16.69 2.39
C ASN A 129 -1.24 17.77 1.66
N LEU A 130 -1.07 17.92 0.35
CA LEU A 130 -1.83 18.88 -0.47
C LEU A 130 -3.33 18.58 -0.51
N LEU A 131 -3.72 17.29 -0.43
CA LEU A 131 -5.11 16.86 -0.46
C LEU A 131 -5.78 16.94 0.92
N SER A 132 -5.03 17.18 1.99
CA SER A 132 -5.61 17.32 3.33
C SER A 132 -6.28 18.69 3.46
N PRO A 133 -7.61 18.76 3.72
CA PRO A 133 -8.35 20.03 3.84
C PRO A 133 -7.84 20.96 4.96
N GLN A 134 -6.99 20.45 5.83
CA GLN A 134 -6.50 21.15 7.01
C GLN A 134 -5.12 21.79 6.81
N ASN A 135 -4.44 21.51 5.70
CA ASN A 135 -3.06 21.89 5.52
C ASN A 135 -2.88 22.89 4.38
N GLU A 136 -2.56 24.11 4.71
CA GLU A 136 -1.86 25.06 3.81
C GLU A 136 -0.34 24.75 3.86
N ALA A 137 0.04 23.50 3.73
CA ALA A 137 1.44 23.13 3.86
C ALA A 137 2.17 23.36 2.53
N VAL A 138 3.16 24.20 2.57
CA VAL A 138 4.12 24.39 1.48
C VAL A 138 5.11 23.22 1.55
N GLY A 139 5.01 22.28 0.63
CA GLY A 139 6.01 21.24 0.45
C GLY A 139 7.28 21.84 -0.15
N LEU A 140 8.38 21.83 0.58
CA LEU A 140 9.68 22.18 0.04
C LEU A 140 10.29 20.91 -0.56
N ILE A 141 10.28 20.80 -1.89
CA ILE A 141 10.98 19.73 -2.61
C ILE A 141 12.37 20.26 -2.98
N ARG A 142 13.41 19.69 -2.41
CA ARG A 142 14.79 19.94 -2.86
C ARG A 142 15.17 18.85 -3.86
N PHE A 143 15.34 19.24 -5.11
CA PHE A 143 15.98 18.42 -6.12
C PHE A 143 17.50 18.47 -5.87
N ILE A 144 18.16 17.32 -5.74
CA ILE A 144 19.60 17.17 -5.63
C ILE A 144 20.09 16.48 -6.91
#